data_06fbd19be22d6d73aab9334b79efd30d
#
_entry.id   06fbd19be22d6d73aab9334b79efd30d
#
_cell.length_a   1.000
_cell.length_b   1.000
_cell.length_c   1.000
_cell.angle_alpha   90.00
_cell.angle_beta   90.00
_cell.angle_gamma   90.00
#
_symmetry.space_group_name_H-M   'P 1'
#
loop_
_entity.id
_entity.type
_entity.pdbx_description
1 polymer ?
#
loop_
_entity_poly.entity_id
_entity_poly.type
_entity_poly.pdbx_seq_one_letter_code
_entity_poly.pdbx_strand_id
1 'polypeptide(L)'
;MARLVVDGEDVVLRLTLPERVLARRREVRLPLTAVREVTVEPDWWRGLRGLPRSARWLPDRFCLGEWRHPEGRDFVAVREHGPVVVVDLRPSAPFDRLAVSTPDPEGVVRAIRQVA
;
A
#
# COMPACT_ATOMS: atom_id res chain seq x y z
N MET A 1 -9.02 -1.61 9.41
CA MET A 1 -8.01 -2.04 8.42
C MET A 1 -8.22 -1.26 7.13
N ALA A 2 -7.14 -0.79 6.54
CA ALA A 2 -7.21 -0.08 5.27
C ALA A 2 -7.79 -0.95 4.16
N ARG A 3 -8.37 -0.32 3.16
CA ARG A 3 -8.91 -1.02 1.99
C ARG A 3 -8.29 -0.50 0.71
N LEU A 4 -7.89 -1.43 -0.13
CA LEU A 4 -7.39 -1.12 -1.46
C LEU A 4 -8.49 -1.50 -2.46
N VAL A 5 -9.00 -0.51 -3.17
CA VAL A 5 -10.14 -0.70 -4.08
C VAL A 5 -9.88 -0.08 -5.44
N VAL A 6 -10.62 -0.54 -6.44
CA VAL A 6 -10.67 0.10 -7.75
C VAL A 6 -11.87 1.05 -7.75
N ASP A 7 -11.63 2.31 -8.08
CA ASP A 7 -12.66 3.33 -8.16
C ASP A 7 -12.53 4.04 -9.51
N GLY A 8 -13.39 3.68 -10.45
CA GLY A 8 -13.30 4.20 -11.80
C GLY A 8 -11.99 3.79 -12.47
N GLU A 9 -11.17 4.76 -12.83
CA GLU A 9 -9.88 4.55 -13.47
C GLU A 9 -8.71 4.59 -12.48
N ASP A 10 -9.00 4.60 -11.17
CA ASP A 10 -8.02 4.73 -10.12
C ASP A 10 -7.97 3.51 -9.21
N VAL A 11 -6.79 3.27 -8.65
CA VAL A 11 -6.59 2.45 -7.46
C VAL A 11 -6.57 3.37 -6.27
N VAL A 12 -7.38 3.07 -5.26
CA VAL A 12 -7.52 3.91 -4.08
C VAL A 12 -7.22 3.10 -2.83
N LEU A 13 -6.26 3.55 -2.07
CA LEU A 13 -6.02 3.06 -0.72
C LEU A 13 -6.82 3.92 0.24
N ARG A 14 -7.91 3.35 0.77
CA ARG A 14 -8.77 4.03 1.73
C ARG A 14 -8.35 3.71 3.14
N LEU A 15 -7.97 4.74 3.87
CA LEU A 15 -7.53 4.62 5.24
C LEU A 15 -8.74 4.74 6.19
N THR A 16 -8.68 4.02 7.31
CA THR A 16 -9.65 4.19 8.39
C THR A 16 -9.43 5.55 9.05
N LEU A 17 -10.40 6.02 9.83
CA LEU A 17 -10.29 7.32 10.48
C LEU A 17 -9.03 7.45 11.36
N PRO A 18 -8.70 6.48 12.23
CA PRO A 18 -7.44 6.53 12.97
C PRO A 18 -6.20 6.57 12.07
N GLU A 19 -6.21 5.79 10.97
CA GLU A 19 -5.10 5.78 10.04
C GLU A 19 -4.94 7.11 9.31
N ARG A 20 -6.04 7.79 8.99
CA ARG A 20 -5.99 9.12 8.38
C ARG A 20 -5.29 10.14 9.27
N VAL A 21 -5.58 10.08 10.56
CA VAL A 21 -4.96 10.96 11.54
C VAL A 21 -3.46 10.68 11.65
N LEU A 22 -3.09 9.41 11.79
CA LEU A 22 -1.69 9.02 11.95
C LEU A 22 -0.86 9.29 10.70
N ALA A 23 -1.41 9.03 9.53
CA ALA A 23 -0.71 9.22 8.26
C ALA A 23 -0.81 10.65 7.74
N ARG A 24 -1.65 11.48 8.34
CA ARG A 24 -1.93 12.86 7.93
C ARG A 24 -2.41 12.95 6.49
N ARG A 25 -3.19 11.96 6.05
CA ARG A 25 -3.84 11.98 4.74
C ARG A 25 -5.10 11.12 4.75
N ARG A 26 -6.03 11.43 3.87
CA ARG A 26 -7.31 10.73 3.79
C ARG A 26 -7.20 9.40 3.06
N GLU A 27 -6.49 9.41 1.95
CA GLU A 27 -6.36 8.27 1.07
C GLU A 27 -5.14 8.44 0.19
N VAL A 28 -4.74 7.35 -0.46
CA VAL A 28 -3.76 7.39 -1.54
C VAL A 28 -4.50 6.97 -2.80
N ARG A 29 -4.57 7.87 -3.79
CA ARG A 29 -5.26 7.64 -5.06
C ARG A 29 -4.25 7.70 -6.20
N LEU A 30 -4.24 6.67 -7.03
CA LEU A 30 -3.31 6.56 -8.14
C LEU A 30 -4.07 6.06 -9.37
N PRO A 31 -3.74 6.57 -10.57
CA PRO A 31 -4.36 6.05 -11.79
C PRO A 31 -3.95 4.59 -12.02
N LEU A 32 -4.87 3.79 -12.53
CA LEU A 32 -4.59 2.39 -12.88
C LEU A 32 -3.42 2.27 -13.87
N THR A 33 -3.24 3.28 -14.74
CA THR A 33 -2.12 3.33 -15.68
C THR A 33 -0.76 3.43 -15.00
N ALA A 34 -0.71 3.84 -13.74
CA ALA A 34 0.53 3.88 -12.97
C ALA A 34 0.90 2.55 -12.35
N VAL A 35 0.01 1.57 -12.36
CA VAL A 35 0.26 0.24 -11.81
C VAL A 35 1.13 -0.55 -12.79
N ARG A 36 2.29 -1.00 -12.33
CA ARG A 36 3.17 -1.87 -13.10
C ARG A 36 2.88 -3.34 -12.82
N GLU A 37 2.72 -3.69 -11.55
CA GLU A 37 2.47 -5.05 -11.12
C GLU A 37 1.73 -5.04 -9.79
N VAL A 38 0.88 -6.04 -9.56
CA VAL A 38 0.20 -6.23 -8.27
C VAL A 38 0.27 -7.70 -7.89
N THR A 39 0.67 -7.98 -6.66
CA THR A 39 0.88 -9.33 -6.14
C THR A 39 0.45 -9.42 -4.69
N VAL A 40 0.26 -10.66 -4.21
CA VAL A 40 0.14 -10.94 -2.78
C VAL A 40 1.50 -11.41 -2.28
N GLU A 41 2.03 -10.73 -1.28
CA GLU A 41 3.25 -11.15 -0.59
C GLU A 41 2.85 -11.86 0.71
N PRO A 42 3.11 -13.18 0.82
CA PRO A 42 2.72 -13.92 2.02
C PRO A 42 3.38 -13.44 3.30
N ASP A 43 4.60 -12.94 3.18
CA ASP A 43 5.39 -12.45 4.31
C ASP A 43 5.37 -10.93 4.32
N TRP A 44 4.62 -10.33 5.23
CA TRP A 44 4.41 -8.88 5.27
C TRP A 44 5.70 -8.06 5.23
N TRP A 45 6.75 -8.52 5.91
CA TRP A 45 8.02 -7.80 6.01
C TRP A 45 8.79 -7.75 4.68
N ARG A 46 8.51 -8.68 3.77
CA ARG A 46 9.12 -8.65 2.42
C ARG A 46 8.53 -7.55 1.54
N GLY A 47 7.35 -7.04 1.88
CA GLY A 47 6.77 -5.91 1.18
C GLY A 47 7.40 -4.58 1.55
N LEU A 48 8.17 -4.53 2.63
CA LEU A 48 8.78 -3.30 3.14
C LEU A 48 10.19 -3.15 2.61
N ARG A 49 10.53 -1.93 2.15
CA ARG A 49 11.86 -1.61 1.63
C ARG A 49 12.39 -0.36 2.29
N GLY A 50 13.65 -0.40 2.71
CA GLY A 50 14.31 0.76 3.27
C GLY A 50 13.96 1.05 4.72
N LEU A 51 13.80 2.32 5.06
CA LEU A 51 13.61 2.79 6.42
C LEU A 51 12.37 3.67 6.54
N PRO A 52 11.65 3.61 7.68
CA PRO A 52 10.53 4.50 7.90
C PRO A 52 11.03 5.95 7.99
N ARG A 53 10.37 6.84 7.27
CA ARG A 53 10.68 8.25 7.32
C ARG A 53 9.58 9.06 8.01
N SER A 54 8.38 8.99 7.49
CA SER A 54 7.21 9.65 8.05
C SER A 54 6.17 8.60 8.39
N ALA A 55 6.62 7.55 9.09
CA ALA A 55 5.78 6.41 9.41
C ALA A 55 5.65 6.23 10.91
N ARG A 56 4.50 5.74 11.32
CA ARG A 56 4.27 5.26 12.67
C ARG A 56 4.51 3.77 12.69
N TRP A 57 5.48 3.33 13.46
CA TRP A 57 5.83 1.92 13.56
C TRP A 57 5.68 1.44 15.00
N LEU A 58 4.81 0.45 15.17
CA LEU A 58 4.75 -0.39 16.36
C LEU A 58 5.08 -1.80 15.90
N PRO A 59 6.26 -2.36 16.25
CA PRO A 59 6.78 -3.59 15.64
C PRO A 59 5.83 -4.78 15.66
N ASP A 60 5.01 -4.89 16.70
CA ASP A 60 4.12 -6.04 16.87
C ASP A 60 2.68 -5.75 16.40
N ARG A 61 2.41 -4.57 15.87
CA ARG A 61 1.03 -4.16 15.57
C ARG A 61 0.83 -3.59 14.19
N PHE A 62 1.55 -2.52 13.84
CA PHE A 62 1.35 -1.90 12.53
C PHE A 62 2.54 -1.07 12.10
N CYS A 63 2.57 -0.82 10.80
CA CYS A 63 3.47 0.13 10.18
C CYS A 63 2.63 0.93 9.19
N LEU A 64 2.62 2.25 9.35
CA LEU A 64 1.77 3.13 8.55
C LEU A 64 2.54 4.39 8.18
N GLY A 65 2.61 4.68 6.88
CA GLY A 65 3.20 5.90 6.37
C GLY A 65 4.24 5.68 5.30
N GLU A 66 5.13 6.66 5.14
CA GLU A 66 6.13 6.67 4.09
C GLU A 66 7.43 5.99 4.53
N TRP A 67 7.93 5.12 3.66
CA TRP A 67 9.24 4.47 3.80
C TRP A 67 10.13 4.91 2.65
N ARG A 68 11.41 5.17 2.96
CA ARG A 68 12.40 5.55 1.96
C ARG A 68 13.46 4.50 1.75
N HIS A 69 13.83 4.32 0.47
CA HIS A 69 14.91 3.45 0.04
C HIS A 69 15.72 4.16 -1.05
N PRO A 70 16.90 3.63 -1.43
CA PRO A 70 17.79 4.33 -2.38
C PRO A 70 17.15 4.70 -3.72
N GLU A 71 16.14 3.94 -4.15
CA GLU A 71 15.50 4.15 -5.45
C GLU A 71 14.23 5.00 -5.37
N GLY A 72 13.78 5.38 -4.18
CA GLY A 72 12.57 6.17 -4.04
C GLY A 72 11.86 5.99 -2.72
N ARG A 73 10.54 6.00 -2.77
CA ARG A 73 9.71 5.92 -1.58
C ARG A 73 8.48 5.06 -1.79
N ASP A 74 8.06 4.39 -0.71
CA ASP A 74 6.89 3.53 -0.68
C ASP A 74 5.89 4.05 0.35
N PHE A 75 4.61 3.79 0.12
CA PHE A 75 3.58 4.00 1.14
C PHE A 75 3.16 2.65 1.70
N VAL A 76 3.15 2.53 3.02
CA VAL A 76 2.93 1.28 3.73
C VAL A 76 1.75 1.42 4.67
N ALA A 77 0.83 0.49 4.60
CA ALA A 77 -0.30 0.38 5.54
C ALA A 77 -0.44 -1.08 5.96
N VAL A 78 0.54 -1.57 6.71
CA VAL A 78 0.58 -2.93 7.23
C VAL A 78 0.12 -2.92 8.67
N ARG A 79 -0.91 -3.69 8.99
CA ARG A 79 -1.52 -3.66 10.30
C ARG A 79 -1.24 -4.89 11.15
N GLU A 80 -1.13 -6.05 10.55
CA GLU A 80 -0.90 -7.29 11.27
C GLU A 80 0.12 -8.14 10.53
N HIS A 81 0.69 -9.11 11.24
CA HIS A 81 1.54 -10.11 10.60
C HIS A 81 0.69 -11.00 9.72
N GLY A 82 0.93 -10.97 8.45
CA GLY A 82 0.17 -11.76 7.49
C GLY A 82 0.42 -11.30 6.07
N PRO A 83 -0.31 -11.85 5.10
CA PRO A 83 -0.14 -11.46 3.71
C PRO A 83 -0.47 -9.99 3.49
N VAL A 84 0.27 -9.37 2.59
CA VAL A 84 0.02 -8.00 2.14
C VAL A 84 -0.14 -7.95 0.64
N VAL A 85 -0.91 -7.00 0.15
CA VAL A 85 -0.97 -6.68 -1.27
C VAL A 85 0.16 -5.71 -1.58
N VAL A 86 0.98 -6.05 -2.56
CA VAL A 86 2.07 -5.19 -3.03
C VAL A 86 1.70 -4.68 -4.41
N VAL A 87 1.61 -3.38 -4.54
CA VAL A 87 1.36 -2.70 -5.82
C VAL A 87 2.63 -1.97 -6.22
N ASP A 88 3.31 -2.47 -7.23
CA ASP A 88 4.49 -1.80 -7.79
C ASP A 88 4.03 -0.78 -8.82
N LEU A 89 4.58 0.41 -8.74
CA LEU A 89 4.14 1.56 -9.52
C LEU A 89 5.22 2.02 -10.49
N ARG A 90 4.77 2.70 -11.55
CA ARG A 90 5.67 3.29 -12.54
C ARG A 90 6.33 4.54 -11.96
N PRO A 91 7.49 4.96 -12.51
CA PRO A 91 8.22 6.13 -11.99
C PRO A 91 7.41 7.44 -11.99
N SER A 92 6.38 7.54 -12.80
CA SER A 92 5.52 8.73 -12.83
C SER A 92 4.64 8.90 -11.61
N ALA A 93 4.46 7.85 -10.81
CA ALA A 93 3.63 7.89 -9.61
C ALA A 93 4.36 8.57 -8.45
N PRO A 94 3.62 9.12 -7.46
CA PRO A 94 4.24 9.74 -6.28
C PRO A 94 4.92 8.75 -5.35
N PHE A 95 4.58 7.47 -5.44
CA PHE A 95 5.25 6.39 -4.71
C PHE A 95 5.68 5.31 -5.69
N ASP A 96 6.70 4.53 -5.30
CA ASP A 96 7.18 3.41 -6.12
C ASP A 96 6.44 2.12 -5.79
N ARG A 97 5.88 2.03 -4.59
CA ARG A 97 5.16 0.85 -4.13
C ARG A 97 4.13 1.21 -3.07
N LEU A 98 3.03 0.49 -3.08
CA LEU A 98 2.11 0.40 -1.94
C LEU A 98 2.21 -1.00 -1.36
N ALA A 99 2.31 -1.10 -0.03
CA ALA A 99 2.28 -2.38 0.67
C ALA A 99 1.15 -2.30 1.71
N VAL A 100 0.13 -3.11 1.55
CA VAL A 100 -1.14 -2.92 2.26
C VAL A 100 -1.68 -4.22 2.83
N SER A 101 -1.97 -4.24 4.12
CA SER A 101 -2.82 -5.26 4.73
C SER A 101 -4.27 -4.90 4.41
N THR A 102 -4.99 -5.82 3.79
CA THR A 102 -6.38 -5.57 3.40
C THR A 102 -7.17 -6.87 3.55
N PRO A 103 -8.48 -6.80 3.82
CA PRO A 103 -9.31 -7.99 3.76
C PRO A 103 -9.31 -8.58 2.35
N ASP A 104 -9.26 -9.89 2.24
CA ASP A 104 -9.26 -10.60 0.97
C ASP A 104 -8.19 -10.12 -0.03
N PRO A 105 -6.89 -10.27 0.31
CA PRO A 105 -5.81 -9.76 -0.55
C PRO A 105 -5.85 -10.35 -1.96
N GLU A 106 -6.20 -11.62 -2.11
CA GLU A 106 -6.26 -12.26 -3.41
C GLU A 106 -7.39 -11.73 -4.28
N GLY A 107 -8.54 -11.43 -3.68
CA GLY A 107 -9.65 -10.80 -4.38
C GLY A 107 -9.30 -9.40 -4.85
N VAL A 108 -8.58 -8.64 -4.04
CA VAL A 108 -8.09 -7.31 -4.40
C VAL A 108 -7.14 -7.38 -5.59
N VAL A 109 -6.20 -8.31 -5.56
CA VAL A 109 -5.26 -8.50 -6.68
C VAL A 109 -6.01 -8.84 -7.96
N ARG A 110 -6.98 -9.75 -7.90
CA ARG A 110 -7.79 -10.08 -9.08
C ARG A 110 -8.54 -8.88 -9.62
N ALA A 111 -9.15 -8.09 -8.74
CA ALA A 111 -9.91 -6.90 -9.15
C ALA A 111 -9.02 -5.89 -9.88
N ILE A 112 -7.82 -5.65 -9.36
CA ILE A 112 -6.87 -4.72 -9.98
C ILE A 112 -6.38 -5.28 -11.32
N ARG A 113 -6.01 -6.55 -11.37
CA ARG A 113 -5.50 -7.18 -12.61
C ARG A 113 -6.52 -7.20 -13.74
N GLN A 114 -7.81 -7.28 -13.43
CA GLN A 114 -8.85 -7.29 -14.46
C GLN A 114 -8.99 -5.97 -15.20
N VAL A 115 -8.59 -4.86 -14.59
CA VAL A 115 -8.79 -3.50 -15.13
C VAL A 115 -7.50 -2.75 -15.41
N ALA A 116 -6.38 -3.29 -14.95
CA ALA A 116 -5.07 -2.64 -15.15
C ALA A 116 -4.41 -3.05 -16.47
#